data_ef4fd232fef8152701eff0836888ba89
#
_entry.id   ef4fd232fef8152701eff0836888ba89
#
_cell.length_a   1.000
_cell.length_b   1.000
_cell.length_c   1.000
_cell.angle_alpha   90.00
_cell.angle_beta   90.00
_cell.angle_gamma   90.00
#
_symmetry.space_group_name_H-M   'P 1'
#
loop_
_entity.id
_entity.type
_entity.pdbx_description
1 polymer ?
#
loop_
_entity_poly.entity_id
_entity_poly.type
_entity_poly.pdbx_seq_one_letter_code
_entity_poly.pdbx_strand_id
1 'polypeptide(L)'
;KIIADFIEKYDAAHTELSEEELEEKHAEAARYYGDVMRDAMRRCILDEGVRLDGRKTVDIRPIWSEVSALPMPHGSAIFQRGETMSLATCTLGTKMDEKLVDGAVNRGYQKFLLHYNFPPFSTGEAKSQRGVGRREIGHGHLAWRALKGQIPADFPYTVRVVSDILESNGSSSMASVCGGTLALMDAGVPVKKPVSGIAMGLIKNPGEDKYAILSDILGDEDHLGDMD
;
A
#
# COMPACT_ATOMS: atom_id res chain seq x y z
N LYS A 1 2.69 -16.74 15.94
CA LYS A 1 3.31 -17.86 16.67
C LYS A 1 3.19 -17.64 18.18
N ILE A 2 3.77 -16.57 18.77
CA ILE A 2 3.77 -16.30 20.23
C ILE A 2 2.35 -16.35 20.82
N ILE A 3 1.40 -15.60 20.21
CA ILE A 3 0.01 -15.60 20.69
C ILE A 3 -0.68 -16.96 20.50
N ALA A 4 -0.39 -17.67 19.41
CA ALA A 4 -0.94 -19.01 19.19
C ALA A 4 -0.41 -20.01 20.23
N ASP A 5 0.88 -19.98 20.53
CA ASP A 5 1.50 -20.80 21.57
C ASP A 5 0.96 -20.47 22.98
N PHE A 6 0.59 -19.19 23.21
CA PHE A 6 -0.06 -18.76 24.47
C PHE A 6 -1.48 -19.31 24.57
N ILE A 7 -2.29 -19.14 23.50
CA ILE A 7 -3.67 -19.61 23.45
C ILE A 7 -3.74 -21.13 23.69
N GLU A 8 -2.90 -21.91 23.00
CA GLU A 8 -2.83 -23.36 23.14
C GLU A 8 -2.55 -23.78 24.62
N LYS A 9 -1.62 -23.09 25.26
CA LYS A 9 -1.29 -23.34 26.68
C LYS A 9 -2.42 -22.90 27.62
N TYR A 10 -3.10 -21.80 27.30
CA TYR A 10 -4.22 -21.28 28.08
C TYR A 10 -5.39 -22.26 28.02
N ASP A 11 -5.76 -22.72 26.82
CA ASP A 11 -6.86 -23.68 26.60
C ASP A 11 -6.59 -25.00 27.31
N ALA A 12 -5.35 -25.49 27.23
CA ALA A 12 -4.95 -26.73 27.92
C ALA A 12 -5.03 -26.62 29.45
N ALA A 13 -4.87 -25.41 29.98
CA ALA A 13 -4.94 -25.16 31.44
C ALA A 13 -6.36 -24.86 31.95
N HIS A 14 -7.30 -24.50 31.07
CA HIS A 14 -8.65 -24.05 31.44
C HIS A 14 -9.74 -24.88 30.72
N THR A 15 -9.65 -26.18 30.83
CA THR A 15 -10.60 -27.14 30.20
C THR A 15 -12.02 -27.08 30.76
N GLU A 16 -12.22 -26.35 31.85
CA GLU A 16 -13.52 -26.11 32.49
C GLU A 16 -14.35 -24.98 31.87
N LEU A 17 -13.74 -24.14 31.03
CA LEU A 17 -14.41 -23.02 30.37
C LEU A 17 -15.22 -23.50 29.16
N SER A 18 -16.34 -22.81 28.91
CA SER A 18 -17.12 -23.01 27.70
C SER A 18 -16.43 -22.43 26.46
N GLU A 19 -16.84 -22.87 25.26
CA GLU A 19 -16.29 -22.34 24.01
C GLU A 19 -16.46 -20.82 23.89
N GLU A 20 -17.60 -20.25 24.32
CA GLU A 20 -17.85 -18.81 24.30
C GLU A 20 -16.89 -18.06 25.23
N GLU A 21 -16.65 -18.58 26.43
CA GLU A 21 -15.72 -17.98 27.39
C GLU A 21 -14.26 -18.06 26.89
N LEU A 22 -13.86 -19.14 26.23
CA LEU A 22 -12.56 -19.26 25.60
C LEU A 22 -12.39 -18.26 24.44
N GLU A 23 -13.37 -18.10 23.56
CA GLU A 23 -13.35 -17.11 22.48
C GLU A 23 -13.19 -15.68 23.01
N GLU A 24 -13.90 -15.32 24.10
CA GLU A 24 -13.76 -14.02 24.75
C GLU A 24 -12.35 -13.81 25.30
N LYS A 25 -11.76 -14.84 25.94
CA LYS A 25 -10.39 -14.79 26.46
C LYS A 25 -9.35 -14.72 25.34
N HIS A 26 -9.56 -15.42 24.23
CA HIS A 26 -8.70 -15.32 23.07
C HIS A 26 -8.70 -13.91 22.45
N ALA A 27 -9.89 -13.29 22.34
CA ALA A 27 -10.03 -11.93 21.87
C ALA A 27 -9.35 -10.91 22.82
N GLU A 28 -9.50 -11.11 24.14
CA GLU A 28 -8.83 -10.31 25.17
C GLU A 28 -7.29 -10.45 25.08
N ALA A 29 -6.79 -11.67 24.97
CA ALA A 29 -5.36 -11.95 24.81
C ALA A 29 -4.79 -11.32 23.53
N ALA A 30 -5.52 -11.39 22.41
CA ALA A 30 -5.13 -10.76 21.16
C ALA A 30 -5.02 -9.25 21.28
N ARG A 31 -5.96 -8.61 22.00
CA ARG A 31 -5.94 -7.17 22.27
C ARG A 31 -4.72 -6.76 23.10
N TYR A 32 -4.48 -7.45 24.22
CA TYR A 32 -3.31 -7.15 25.06
C TYR A 32 -1.99 -7.40 24.34
N TYR A 33 -1.93 -8.43 23.52
CA TYR A 33 -0.75 -8.67 22.69
C TYR A 33 -0.50 -7.53 21.71
N GLY A 34 -1.56 -6.98 21.09
CA GLY A 34 -1.47 -5.79 20.24
C GLY A 34 -0.91 -4.57 20.99
N ASP A 35 -1.37 -4.32 22.21
CA ASP A 35 -0.87 -3.22 23.04
C ASP A 35 0.61 -3.40 23.41
N VAL A 36 1.00 -4.61 23.81
CA VAL A 36 2.41 -4.95 24.11
C VAL A 36 3.30 -4.77 22.88
N MET A 37 2.84 -5.20 21.68
CA MET A 37 3.57 -5.02 20.42
C MET A 37 3.76 -3.54 20.09
N ARG A 38 2.71 -2.72 20.28
CA ARG A 38 2.77 -1.27 20.07
C ARG A 38 3.80 -0.61 20.98
N ASP A 39 3.80 -0.96 22.26
CA ASP A 39 4.73 -0.40 23.24
C ASP A 39 6.17 -0.86 22.99
N ALA A 40 6.36 -2.13 22.58
CA ALA A 40 7.66 -2.64 22.22
C ALA A 40 8.24 -1.94 20.99
N MET A 41 7.43 -1.75 19.94
CA MET A 41 7.83 -1.01 18.74
C MET A 41 8.24 0.44 19.07
N ARG A 42 7.44 1.14 19.93
CA ARG A 42 7.77 2.49 20.36
C ARG A 42 9.12 2.56 21.06
N ARG A 43 9.39 1.63 21.98
CA ARG A 43 10.68 1.58 22.68
C ARG A 43 11.84 1.33 21.74
N CYS A 44 11.73 0.37 20.83
CA CYS A 44 12.78 0.12 19.83
C CYS A 44 13.06 1.38 19.00
N ILE A 45 12.03 2.04 18.49
CA ILE A 45 12.19 3.18 17.58
C ILE A 45 12.63 4.44 18.34
N LEU A 46 11.99 4.76 19.49
CA LEU A 46 12.25 6.01 20.21
C LEU A 46 13.46 5.95 21.12
N ASP A 47 13.73 4.80 21.75
CA ASP A 47 14.81 4.68 22.75
C ASP A 47 16.09 4.08 22.15
N GLU A 48 15.95 3.09 21.27
CA GLU A 48 17.10 2.41 20.66
C GLU A 48 17.45 2.97 19.27
N GLY A 49 16.52 3.70 18.63
CA GLY A 49 16.72 4.27 17.29
C GLY A 49 16.75 3.23 16.18
N VAL A 50 16.17 2.05 16.41
CA VAL A 50 16.15 0.91 15.48
C VAL A 50 14.71 0.55 15.15
N ARG A 51 14.40 0.38 13.86
CA ARG A 51 13.09 -0.03 13.36
C ARG A 51 12.91 -1.55 13.41
N LEU A 52 11.69 -2.03 13.16
CA LEU A 52 11.33 -3.44 13.24
C LEU A 52 12.18 -4.34 12.32
N ASP A 53 12.65 -3.81 11.21
CA ASP A 53 13.51 -4.51 10.24
C ASP A 53 15.01 -4.15 10.36
N GLY A 54 15.40 -3.44 11.42
CA GLY A 54 16.78 -3.05 11.69
C GLY A 54 17.24 -1.77 10.98
N ARG A 55 16.40 -1.13 10.14
CA ARG A 55 16.71 0.15 9.49
C ARG A 55 16.71 1.31 10.49
N LYS A 56 17.36 2.41 10.09
CA LYS A 56 17.22 3.71 10.76
C LYS A 56 15.95 4.43 10.26
N THR A 57 15.58 5.49 10.95
CA THR A 57 14.34 6.26 10.68
C THR A 57 14.24 6.80 9.25
N VAL A 58 15.35 7.16 8.63
CA VAL A 58 15.43 7.74 7.28
C VAL A 58 15.75 6.75 6.17
N ASP A 59 16.03 5.49 6.51
CA ASP A 59 16.44 4.49 5.53
C ASP A 59 15.25 4.03 4.70
N ILE A 60 15.51 3.88 3.39
CA ILE A 60 14.55 3.36 2.41
C ILE A 60 14.97 1.93 2.06
N ARG A 61 14.02 1.02 1.92
CA ARG A 61 14.27 -0.35 1.45
C ARG A 61 14.89 -0.35 0.04
N PRO A 62 15.64 -1.39 -0.33
CA PRO A 62 16.20 -1.52 -1.67
C PRO A 62 15.11 -1.36 -2.74
N ILE A 63 15.40 -0.55 -3.75
CA ILE A 63 14.51 -0.32 -4.89
C ILE A 63 15.09 -1.04 -6.10
N TRP A 64 14.23 -1.79 -6.79
CA TRP A 64 14.49 -2.34 -8.11
C TRP A 64 13.35 -2.01 -9.05
N SER A 65 13.65 -1.77 -10.32
CA SER A 65 12.62 -1.50 -11.33
C SER A 65 13.07 -1.95 -12.71
N GLU A 66 12.09 -2.35 -13.52
CA GLU A 66 12.28 -2.76 -14.90
C GLU A 66 11.16 -2.14 -15.75
N VAL A 67 11.51 -1.62 -16.91
CA VAL A 67 10.56 -1.10 -17.91
C VAL A 67 10.45 -2.06 -19.08
N SER A 68 9.42 -1.91 -19.91
CA SER A 68 9.12 -2.83 -21.03
C SER A 68 9.00 -4.29 -20.56
N ALA A 69 8.47 -4.49 -19.34
CA ALA A 69 8.34 -5.81 -18.71
C ALA A 69 7.37 -6.74 -19.45
N LEU A 70 6.40 -6.19 -20.17
CA LEU A 70 5.40 -6.92 -20.94
C LEU A 70 5.40 -6.49 -22.40
N PRO A 71 5.28 -7.42 -23.36
CA PRO A 71 5.42 -7.13 -24.79
C PRO A 71 4.17 -6.52 -25.45
N MET A 72 3.00 -6.58 -24.83
CA MET A 72 1.72 -6.21 -25.44
C MET A 72 1.22 -4.80 -25.11
N PRO A 73 1.34 -4.30 -23.86
CA PRO A 73 0.94 -2.93 -23.54
C PRO A 73 1.82 -1.89 -24.25
N HIS A 74 1.33 -0.67 -24.39
CA HIS A 74 2.12 0.44 -24.94
C HIS A 74 3.29 0.84 -24.04
N GLY A 75 3.15 0.63 -22.74
CA GLY A 75 4.23 0.73 -21.75
C GLY A 75 3.95 -0.16 -20.56
N SER A 76 4.98 -0.65 -19.92
CA SER A 76 4.88 -1.48 -18.73
C SER A 76 6.09 -1.32 -17.84
N ALA A 77 5.90 -1.44 -16.53
CA ALA A 77 7.00 -1.40 -15.58
C ALA A 77 6.71 -2.29 -14.39
N ILE A 78 7.74 -2.90 -13.86
CA ILE A 78 7.76 -3.48 -12.52
C ILE A 78 8.49 -2.50 -11.63
N PHE A 79 7.90 -2.19 -10.49
CA PHE A 79 8.53 -1.42 -9.43
C PHE A 79 8.46 -2.22 -8.14
N GLN A 80 9.62 -2.43 -7.53
CA GLN A 80 9.76 -3.12 -6.27
C GLN A 80 10.51 -2.25 -5.26
N ARG A 81 10.02 -2.24 -4.02
CA ARG A 81 10.66 -1.62 -2.88
C ARG A 81 10.58 -2.58 -1.69
N GLY A 82 11.69 -3.28 -1.43
CA GLY A 82 11.70 -4.40 -0.49
C GLY A 82 10.64 -5.43 -0.85
N GLU A 83 9.73 -5.71 0.07
CA GLU A 83 8.62 -6.66 -0.05
C GLU A 83 7.32 -6.02 -0.57
N THR A 84 7.43 -4.97 -1.38
CA THR A 84 6.27 -4.34 -2.03
C THR A 84 6.55 -4.21 -3.51
N MET A 85 5.76 -4.90 -4.34
CA MET A 85 5.94 -4.97 -5.78
C MET A 85 4.65 -4.62 -6.52
N SER A 86 4.76 -3.74 -7.51
CA SER A 86 3.69 -3.34 -8.42
C SER A 86 4.10 -3.60 -9.86
N LEU A 87 3.25 -4.29 -10.61
CA LEU A 87 3.28 -4.36 -12.07
C LEU A 87 2.33 -3.30 -12.61
N ALA A 88 2.87 -2.27 -13.24
CA ALA A 88 2.10 -1.20 -13.86
C ALA A 88 2.11 -1.35 -15.38
N THR A 89 0.94 -1.22 -16.00
CA THR A 89 0.78 -1.21 -17.46
C THR A 89 0.13 0.08 -17.90
N CYS A 90 0.56 0.61 -19.05
CA CYS A 90 -0.02 1.79 -19.67
C CYS A 90 -0.56 1.43 -21.06
N THR A 91 -1.81 1.80 -21.30
CA THR A 91 -2.47 1.63 -22.60
C THR A 91 -2.94 3.00 -23.10
N LEU A 92 -2.65 3.27 -24.38
CA LEU A 92 -3.09 4.49 -25.07
C LEU A 92 -4.31 4.15 -25.93
N GLY A 93 -5.34 4.94 -25.79
CA GLY A 93 -6.60 4.79 -26.53
C GLY A 93 -6.96 6.03 -27.32
N THR A 94 -8.05 5.93 -28.06
CA THR A 94 -8.63 7.03 -28.85
C THR A 94 -9.55 7.89 -27.98
N LYS A 95 -10.11 8.93 -28.56
CA LYS A 95 -11.14 9.76 -27.90
C LYS A 95 -12.40 8.96 -27.52
N MET A 96 -12.69 7.87 -28.23
CA MET A 96 -13.86 7.03 -27.92
C MET A 96 -13.67 6.20 -26.63
N ASP A 97 -12.43 6.07 -26.19
CA ASP A 97 -12.06 5.33 -24.97
C ASP A 97 -12.08 6.23 -23.72
N GLU A 98 -12.43 7.50 -23.86
CA GLU A 98 -12.60 8.42 -22.74
C GLU A 98 -13.72 7.93 -21.81
N LYS A 99 -13.48 7.96 -20.50
CA LYS A 99 -14.51 7.60 -19.53
C LYS A 99 -15.55 8.69 -19.41
N LEU A 100 -16.82 8.39 -19.73
CA LEU A 100 -17.94 9.24 -19.39
C LEU A 100 -18.14 9.30 -17.88
N VAL A 101 -18.13 10.49 -17.33
CA VAL A 101 -18.51 10.78 -15.95
C VAL A 101 -19.88 11.44 -15.99
N ASP A 102 -20.91 10.75 -15.53
CA ASP A 102 -22.28 11.24 -15.44
C ASP A 102 -22.74 11.18 -13.98
N GLY A 103 -22.21 12.09 -13.17
CA GLY A 103 -22.58 12.25 -11.78
C GLY A 103 -23.53 13.42 -11.54
N ALA A 104 -24.18 13.47 -10.38
CA ALA A 104 -25.13 14.52 -10.02
C ALA A 104 -24.52 15.93 -10.03
N VAL A 105 -23.21 16.03 -9.74
CA VAL A 105 -22.48 17.31 -9.60
C VAL A 105 -21.54 17.55 -10.79
N ASN A 106 -20.91 16.49 -11.30
CA ASN A 106 -19.91 16.58 -12.36
C ASN A 106 -20.31 15.73 -13.56
N ARG A 107 -20.36 16.37 -14.74
CA ARG A 107 -20.53 15.71 -16.02
C ARG A 107 -19.37 16.04 -16.94
N GLY A 108 -18.87 15.06 -17.67
CA GLY A 108 -17.77 15.26 -18.61
C GLY A 108 -17.06 13.96 -18.99
N TYR A 109 -15.89 14.11 -19.59
CA TYR A 109 -15.07 13.00 -20.02
C TYR A 109 -13.72 13.04 -19.30
N GLN A 110 -13.20 11.88 -18.95
CA GLN A 110 -11.88 11.71 -18.37
C GLN A 110 -10.96 11.01 -19.36
N LYS A 111 -9.85 11.66 -19.70
CA LYS A 111 -8.80 11.13 -20.58
C LYS A 111 -7.76 10.28 -19.85
N PHE A 112 -7.60 10.49 -18.55
CA PHE A 112 -6.66 9.72 -17.72
C PHE A 112 -7.40 8.83 -16.75
N LEU A 113 -7.15 7.54 -16.83
CA LEU A 113 -7.73 6.50 -16.01
C LEU A 113 -6.62 5.76 -15.27
N LEU A 114 -6.84 5.47 -13.98
CA LEU A 114 -5.95 4.62 -13.22
C LEU A 114 -6.77 3.59 -12.45
N HIS A 115 -6.41 2.33 -12.60
CA HIS A 115 -6.99 1.20 -11.88
C HIS A 115 -5.92 0.58 -10.99
N TYR A 116 -6.29 0.39 -9.75
CA TYR A 116 -5.45 -0.23 -8.73
C TYR A 116 -6.10 -1.54 -8.31
N ASN A 117 -5.35 -2.62 -8.45
CA ASN A 117 -5.79 -3.95 -8.09
C ASN A 117 -4.93 -4.49 -6.95
N PHE A 118 -5.60 -4.94 -5.88
CA PHE A 118 -4.96 -5.49 -4.69
C PHE A 118 -5.48 -6.91 -4.45
N PRO A 119 -4.98 -7.90 -5.19
CA PRO A 119 -5.43 -9.27 -5.03
C PRO A 119 -4.99 -9.85 -3.69
N PRO A 120 -5.75 -10.78 -3.11
CA PRO A 120 -5.45 -11.36 -1.79
C PRO A 120 -4.06 -12.00 -1.69
N PHE A 121 -3.57 -12.58 -2.77
CA PHE A 121 -2.24 -13.19 -2.79
C PHE A 121 -1.10 -12.19 -2.54
N SER A 122 -1.31 -10.89 -2.77
CA SER A 122 -0.30 -9.85 -2.51
C SER A 122 0.11 -9.74 -1.02
N THR A 123 -0.75 -10.21 -0.13
CA THR A 123 -0.50 -10.34 1.31
C THR A 123 -0.43 -11.79 1.78
N GLY A 124 -0.31 -12.77 0.84
CA GLY A 124 -0.27 -14.20 1.15
C GLY A 124 -1.61 -14.80 1.56
N GLU A 125 -2.72 -14.09 1.34
CA GLU A 125 -4.05 -14.57 1.70
C GLU A 125 -4.66 -15.46 0.60
N ALA A 126 -5.20 -16.61 0.98
CA ALA A 126 -5.95 -17.53 0.12
C ALA A 126 -7.46 -17.29 0.25
N LYS A 127 -7.96 -16.26 -0.43
CA LYS A 127 -9.42 -15.97 -0.45
C LYS A 127 -9.90 -15.57 -1.85
N SER A 128 -11.21 -15.72 -2.09
CA SER A 128 -11.83 -15.29 -3.35
C SER A 128 -11.84 -13.77 -3.48
N GLN A 129 -11.49 -13.29 -4.66
CA GLN A 129 -11.60 -11.87 -5.01
C GLN A 129 -13.07 -11.55 -5.34
N ARG A 130 -13.67 -10.61 -4.61
CA ARG A 130 -15.11 -10.24 -4.73
C ARG A 130 -15.29 -8.81 -5.24
N GLY A 131 -14.70 -8.49 -6.40
CA GLY A 131 -14.78 -7.13 -6.96
C GLY A 131 -13.85 -6.13 -6.25
N VAL A 132 -14.04 -4.84 -6.58
CA VAL A 132 -13.20 -3.73 -6.09
C VAL A 132 -13.75 -3.21 -4.77
N GLY A 133 -12.95 -3.23 -3.71
CA GLY A 133 -13.29 -2.70 -2.39
C GLY A 133 -13.03 -1.20 -2.26
N ARG A 134 -13.44 -0.63 -1.12
CA ARG A 134 -13.22 0.80 -0.82
C ARG A 134 -11.74 1.15 -0.75
N ARG A 135 -10.92 0.22 -0.28
CA ARG A 135 -9.47 0.39 -0.18
C ARG A 135 -8.85 0.59 -1.57
N GLU A 136 -9.18 -0.29 -2.52
CA GLU A 136 -8.68 -0.18 -3.89
C GLU A 136 -9.12 1.12 -4.56
N ILE A 137 -10.36 1.55 -4.34
CA ILE A 137 -10.86 2.83 -4.85
C ILE A 137 -10.05 4.00 -4.28
N GLY A 138 -9.82 4.04 -2.97
CA GLY A 138 -9.08 5.11 -2.31
C GLY A 138 -7.62 5.17 -2.74
N HIS A 139 -6.92 4.03 -2.74
CA HIS A 139 -5.52 3.93 -3.16
C HIS A 139 -5.35 4.24 -4.64
N GLY A 140 -6.24 3.73 -5.49
CA GLY A 140 -6.25 4.06 -6.92
C GLY A 140 -6.49 5.55 -7.18
N HIS A 141 -7.39 6.18 -6.43
CA HIS A 141 -7.64 7.62 -6.55
C HIS A 141 -6.45 8.46 -6.06
N LEU A 142 -5.73 8.02 -5.03
CA LEU A 142 -4.51 8.67 -4.55
C LEU A 142 -3.43 8.66 -5.64
N ALA A 143 -3.15 7.51 -6.24
CA ALA A 143 -2.21 7.38 -7.35
C ALA A 143 -2.67 8.18 -8.59
N TRP A 144 -3.96 8.13 -8.92
CA TRP A 144 -4.53 8.92 -10.01
C TRP A 144 -4.31 10.42 -9.82
N ARG A 145 -4.55 10.96 -8.62
CA ARG A 145 -4.32 12.38 -8.32
C ARG A 145 -2.85 12.77 -8.48
N ALA A 146 -1.93 11.91 -8.05
CA ALA A 146 -0.50 12.15 -8.16
C ALA A 146 -0.04 12.26 -9.63
N LEU A 147 -0.57 11.40 -10.50
CA LEU A 147 -0.13 11.30 -11.89
C LEU A 147 -0.90 12.18 -12.88
N LYS A 148 -2.18 12.43 -12.63
CA LYS A 148 -3.07 13.17 -13.54
C LYS A 148 -2.49 14.50 -14.01
N GLY A 149 -1.89 15.27 -13.10
CA GLY A 149 -1.34 16.59 -13.39
C GLY A 149 -0.08 16.59 -14.27
N GLN A 150 0.53 15.42 -14.44
CA GLN A 150 1.78 15.26 -15.19
C GLN A 150 1.57 15.02 -16.67
N ILE A 151 0.36 14.60 -17.07
CA ILE A 151 0.02 14.40 -18.48
C ILE A 151 -0.31 15.77 -19.08
N PRO A 152 0.31 16.17 -20.21
CA PRO A 152 -0.02 17.42 -20.90
C PRO A 152 -1.49 17.44 -21.33
N ALA A 153 -2.14 18.61 -21.24
CA ALA A 153 -3.56 18.75 -21.57
C ALA A 153 -3.85 18.53 -23.07
N ASP A 154 -2.87 18.79 -23.92
CA ASP A 154 -2.92 18.64 -25.37
C ASP A 154 -2.51 17.24 -25.84
N PHE A 155 -2.15 16.32 -24.92
CA PHE A 155 -1.83 14.94 -25.30
C PHE A 155 -3.04 14.29 -25.98
N PRO A 156 -2.86 13.75 -27.23
CA PRO A 156 -4.00 13.40 -28.07
C PRO A 156 -4.71 12.10 -27.69
N TYR A 157 -4.07 11.26 -26.86
CA TYR A 157 -4.58 9.93 -26.51
C TYR A 157 -5.27 9.92 -25.16
N THR A 158 -6.26 9.04 -25.00
CA THR A 158 -6.75 8.59 -23.70
C THR A 158 -5.70 7.64 -23.10
N VAL A 159 -5.38 7.86 -21.85
CA VAL A 159 -4.34 7.10 -21.13
C VAL A 159 -4.98 6.28 -20.03
N ARG A 160 -4.74 4.98 -20.03
CA ARG A 160 -5.15 4.07 -18.98
C ARG A 160 -3.94 3.40 -18.35
N VAL A 161 -3.76 3.59 -17.04
CA VAL A 161 -2.78 2.88 -16.24
C VAL A 161 -3.51 1.83 -15.40
N VAL A 162 -2.97 0.62 -15.36
CA VAL A 162 -3.41 -0.44 -14.45
C VAL A 162 -2.22 -0.84 -13.59
N SER A 163 -2.40 -0.81 -12.28
CA SER A 163 -1.39 -1.23 -11.31
C SER A 163 -1.88 -2.46 -10.58
N ASP A 164 -1.25 -3.57 -10.83
CA ASP A 164 -1.48 -4.84 -10.15
C ASP A 164 -0.43 -5.02 -9.06
N ILE A 165 -0.87 -5.13 -7.81
CA ILE A 165 0.03 -5.34 -6.68
C ILE A 165 0.33 -6.83 -6.55
N LEU A 166 1.59 -7.18 -6.72
CA LEU A 166 2.05 -8.57 -6.69
C LEU A 166 2.48 -9.00 -5.28
N GLU A 167 3.03 -8.07 -4.52
CA GLU A 167 3.46 -8.26 -3.14
C GLU A 167 3.30 -6.95 -2.36
N SER A 168 2.93 -7.01 -1.08
CA SER A 168 2.69 -5.81 -0.28
C SER A 168 3.10 -5.98 1.18
N ASN A 169 4.07 -5.18 1.60
CA ASN A 169 4.43 -4.92 2.99
C ASN A 169 4.73 -3.42 3.18
N GLY A 170 3.67 -2.63 3.26
CA GLY A 170 3.72 -1.16 3.42
C GLY A 170 3.70 -0.40 2.09
N SER A 171 2.72 0.49 1.98
CA SER A 171 2.46 1.46 0.90
C SER A 171 2.56 0.95 -0.54
N SER A 172 1.66 0.05 -0.89
CA SER A 172 1.44 -0.38 -2.27
C SER A 172 0.89 0.74 -3.17
N SER A 173 0.17 1.73 -2.61
CA SER A 173 -0.27 2.91 -3.36
C SER A 173 0.90 3.76 -3.86
N MET A 174 1.95 3.92 -3.05
CA MET A 174 3.15 4.65 -3.47
C MET A 174 3.99 3.85 -4.47
N ALA A 175 4.01 2.52 -4.37
CA ALA A 175 4.57 1.67 -5.42
C ALA A 175 3.82 1.84 -6.74
N SER A 176 2.49 2.00 -6.70
CA SER A 176 1.66 2.28 -7.89
C SER A 176 1.95 3.65 -8.51
N VAL A 177 2.28 4.66 -7.72
CA VAL A 177 2.72 5.98 -8.22
C VAL A 177 4.04 5.84 -8.96
N CYS A 178 5.01 5.15 -8.37
CA CYS A 178 6.33 4.94 -8.98
C CYS A 178 6.23 4.08 -10.25
N GLY A 179 5.58 2.92 -10.16
CA GLY A 179 5.38 2.03 -11.30
C GLY A 179 4.55 2.67 -12.42
N GLY A 180 3.49 3.41 -12.06
CA GLY A 180 2.68 4.16 -13.01
C GLY A 180 3.46 5.26 -13.73
N THR A 181 4.35 5.99 -13.03
CA THR A 181 5.26 6.95 -13.66
C THR A 181 6.17 6.27 -14.68
N LEU A 182 6.78 5.15 -14.31
CA LEU A 182 7.67 4.39 -15.21
C LEU A 182 6.90 3.87 -16.42
N ALA A 183 5.71 3.29 -16.23
CA ALA A 183 4.89 2.77 -17.32
C ALA A 183 4.39 3.88 -18.28
N LEU A 184 4.08 5.08 -17.76
CA LEU A 184 3.74 6.25 -18.58
C LEU A 184 4.93 6.68 -19.45
N MET A 185 6.13 6.74 -18.87
CA MET A 185 7.34 7.10 -19.59
C MET A 185 7.73 6.04 -20.64
N ASP A 186 7.60 4.76 -20.31
CA ASP A 186 7.82 3.63 -21.21
C ASP A 186 6.85 3.65 -22.39
N ALA A 187 5.58 4.06 -22.18
CA ALA A 187 4.59 4.25 -23.22
C ALA A 187 4.83 5.50 -24.11
N GLY A 188 5.88 6.27 -23.85
CA GLY A 188 6.19 7.50 -24.59
C GLY A 188 5.26 8.68 -24.25
N VAL A 189 4.53 8.64 -23.14
CA VAL A 189 3.73 9.78 -22.68
C VAL A 189 4.68 10.89 -22.22
N PRO A 190 4.59 12.13 -22.77
CA PRO A 190 5.49 13.22 -22.40
C PRO A 190 5.11 13.82 -21.05
N VAL A 191 5.39 13.08 -19.96
CA VAL A 191 5.12 13.53 -18.60
C VAL A 191 5.90 14.82 -18.30
N LYS A 192 5.24 15.81 -17.70
CA LYS A 192 5.87 17.11 -17.37
C LYS A 192 7.05 16.96 -16.41
N LYS A 193 6.86 16.12 -15.39
CA LYS A 193 7.88 15.75 -14.39
C LYS A 193 7.59 14.33 -13.90
N PRO A 194 8.63 13.51 -13.69
CA PRO A 194 8.42 12.21 -13.04
C PRO A 194 7.94 12.42 -11.60
N VAL A 195 7.04 11.56 -11.14
CA VAL A 195 6.52 11.56 -9.78
C VAL A 195 6.93 10.27 -9.10
N SER A 196 7.46 10.39 -7.91
CA SER A 196 7.68 9.25 -7.00
C SER A 196 6.83 9.41 -5.75
N GLY A 197 6.62 8.32 -5.04
CA GLY A 197 5.85 8.29 -3.80
C GLY A 197 6.55 7.47 -2.74
N ILE A 198 6.43 7.92 -1.48
CA ILE A 198 6.93 7.24 -0.30
C ILE A 198 5.92 7.39 0.82
N ALA A 199 5.76 6.34 1.65
CA ALA A 199 4.98 6.45 2.87
C ALA A 199 5.87 6.94 4.02
N MET A 200 5.37 7.92 4.74
CA MET A 200 6.00 8.48 5.92
C MET A 200 5.15 8.10 7.14
N GLY A 201 5.78 7.86 8.28
CA GLY A 201 5.07 7.56 9.51
C GLY A 201 5.55 8.43 10.67
N LEU A 202 4.71 8.56 11.68
CA LEU A 202 5.01 9.23 12.95
C LEU A 202 4.82 8.25 14.10
N ILE A 203 5.84 8.18 14.95
CA ILE A 203 5.78 7.47 16.24
C ILE A 203 6.02 8.50 17.34
N LYS A 204 5.09 8.62 18.31
CA LYS A 204 5.18 9.54 19.41
C LYS A 204 4.80 8.87 20.74
N ASN A 205 5.51 9.18 21.82
CA ASN A 205 5.09 8.78 23.15
C ASN A 205 3.95 9.70 23.66
N PRO A 206 2.83 9.15 24.12
CA PRO A 206 1.77 9.94 24.75
C PRO A 206 2.31 10.72 25.97
N GLY A 207 2.08 12.04 25.99
CA GLY A 207 2.50 12.89 27.10
C GLY A 207 3.96 13.36 27.09
N GLU A 208 4.74 12.97 26.10
CA GLU A 208 6.15 13.40 25.92
C GLU A 208 6.31 14.15 24.60
N ASP A 209 7.36 15.01 24.52
CA ASP A 209 7.74 15.65 23.27
C ASP A 209 8.66 14.77 22.39
N LYS A 210 8.86 13.50 22.79
CA LYS A 210 9.70 12.56 22.07
C LYS A 210 8.90 11.92 20.93
N TYR A 211 9.43 12.08 19.71
CA TYR A 211 8.82 11.51 18.50
C TYR A 211 9.88 11.12 17.47
N ALA A 212 9.52 10.26 16.56
CA ALA A 212 10.33 9.89 15.39
C ALA A 212 9.48 9.94 14.12
N ILE A 213 10.05 10.51 13.05
CA ILE A 213 9.47 10.47 11.70
C ILE A 213 10.18 9.36 10.94
N LEU A 214 9.40 8.44 10.37
CA LEU A 214 9.90 7.28 9.64
C LEU A 214 9.70 7.47 8.15
N SER A 215 10.71 7.18 7.35
CA SER A 215 10.62 7.11 5.89
C SER A 215 10.43 5.67 5.44
N ASP A 216 9.58 5.44 4.43
CA ASP A 216 9.29 4.11 3.88
C ASP A 216 8.85 3.10 4.95
N ILE A 217 7.68 3.35 5.53
CA ILE A 217 7.12 2.53 6.61
C ILE A 217 6.68 1.14 6.13
N LEU A 218 6.84 0.16 7.02
CA LEU A 218 6.29 -1.19 6.88
C LEU A 218 4.80 -1.22 7.24
N GLY A 219 4.10 -2.29 6.85
CA GLY A 219 2.71 -2.48 7.22
C GLY A 219 2.47 -2.52 8.74
N ASP A 220 3.39 -3.11 9.51
CA ASP A 220 3.30 -3.11 10.96
C ASP A 220 3.55 -1.71 11.57
N GLU A 221 4.42 -0.91 10.96
CA GLU A 221 4.68 0.47 11.40
C GLU A 221 3.51 1.40 11.07
N ASP A 222 2.80 1.16 9.96
CA ASP A 222 1.52 1.78 9.59
C ASP A 222 0.43 1.44 10.63
N HIS A 223 0.28 0.17 10.96
CA HIS A 223 -0.76 -0.33 11.86
C HIS A 223 -0.57 0.07 13.33
N LEU A 224 0.68 0.10 13.81
CA LEU A 224 1.03 0.36 15.20
C LEU A 224 1.47 1.81 15.44
N GLY A 225 1.66 2.59 14.38
CA GLY A 225 2.05 3.98 14.41
C GLY A 225 0.95 4.94 14.87
N ASP A 226 1.30 6.22 14.96
CA ASP A 226 0.38 7.29 15.37
C ASP A 226 -0.12 8.09 14.15
N MET A 227 0.58 8.04 13.03
CA MET A 227 0.21 8.66 11.76
C MET A 227 0.96 8.01 10.60
N ASP A 228 0.32 7.89 9.45
CA ASP A 228 0.83 7.52 8.13
C ASP A 228 0.37 8.51 7.04
#